data_ecc086cc7b3ba635d8826bc0b61f3c48
#
_entry.id   ecc086cc7b3ba635d8826bc0b61f3c48
#
_cell.length_a   1.000
_cell.length_b   1.000
_cell.length_c   1.000
_cell.angle_alpha   90.00
_cell.angle_beta   90.00
_cell.angle_gamma   90.00
#
_symmetry.space_group_name_H-M   'P 1'
#
loop_
_entity.id
_entity.type
_entity.pdbx_description
1 polymer ?
#
loop_
_entity_poly.entity_id
_entity_poly.type
_entity_poly.pdbx_seq_one_letter_code
_entity_poly.pdbx_strand_id
1 'polypeptide(L)'
;MTTARTNDRSMLAKGLLSKGPVAIDIAPTHPLRQEASPMERLIITIDGPAGTGKSTVARALAHRLGLDFLDTGAMYRAAAAIAIDAGIDPADHARFVAEVERRDLHFDFDTDPPTLLCEGQSIMHRLREADVTRLVSPVAAIDKLRQEMVKKQRQIAIAHPRLVTEGRDQGSVVFPDADVKFYMFASARVRAERRADQIAGAGKRLSEAEILRLEHDIQARDDSDSRRTVGPLTCPADAERIDTSDMGFDQVVDALEAHVTRVLGSRVVVRGRRGR
;
A
#
# COMPACT_ATOMS: atom_id res chain seq x y z
N MET A 1 -60.17 -24.73 -60.20
CA MET A 1 -61.27 -24.22 -59.40
C MET A 1 -60.65 -23.41 -58.20
N THR A 2 -60.74 -22.16 -58.33
CA THR A 2 -61.37 -21.23 -57.42
C THR A 2 -60.42 -20.78 -56.31
N THR A 3 -60.08 -19.63 -56.05
CA THR A 3 -60.28 -18.22 -56.44
C THR A 3 -59.34 -17.38 -55.61
N ALA A 4 -58.90 -16.31 -56.21
CA ALA A 4 -58.13 -15.24 -55.60
C ALA A 4 -58.85 -14.53 -54.43
N ARG A 5 -58.12 -13.95 -53.51
CA ARG A 5 -58.46 -12.63 -52.94
C ARG A 5 -57.22 -11.88 -52.51
N THR A 6 -56.90 -10.89 -53.27
CA THR A 6 -56.15 -9.68 -52.91
C THR A 6 -56.80 -9.01 -51.71
N ASN A 7 -56.03 -8.49 -50.78
CA ASN A 7 -56.39 -7.28 -50.04
C ASN A 7 -55.17 -6.45 -49.70
N ASP A 8 -55.15 -5.36 -50.40
CA ASP A 8 -54.33 -4.20 -50.20
C ASP A 8 -54.69 -3.50 -48.88
N ARG A 9 -53.75 -3.16 -48.09
CA ARG A 9 -53.83 -2.04 -47.12
C ARG A 9 -52.45 -1.45 -46.92
N SER A 10 -52.12 -0.51 -47.81
CA SER A 10 -51.24 0.61 -47.49
C SER A 10 -51.86 1.41 -46.36
N MET A 11 -51.03 1.91 -45.51
CA MET A 11 -51.02 3.08 -44.65
C MET A 11 -50.72 2.74 -43.20
N LEU A 12 -49.61 3.18 -42.79
CA LEU A 12 -49.24 4.02 -41.65
C LEU A 12 -47.83 3.72 -41.15
N ALA A 13 -46.86 4.17 -41.95
CA ALA A 13 -45.53 4.42 -41.42
C ALA A 13 -45.52 5.80 -40.77
N LYS A 14 -45.52 5.89 -39.47
CA LYS A 14 -45.06 7.09 -38.73
C LYS A 14 -44.53 6.68 -37.37
N GLY A 15 -43.24 6.92 -37.15
CA GLY A 15 -42.73 7.40 -35.87
C GLY A 15 -42.24 6.31 -34.90
N LEU A 16 -41.11 5.64 -35.15
CA LEU A 16 -40.25 5.20 -34.08
C LEU A 16 -38.96 5.99 -34.14
N LEU A 17 -38.94 7.09 -33.44
CA LEU A 17 -37.75 7.86 -33.15
C LEU A 17 -36.77 6.97 -32.39
N SER A 18 -35.61 6.75 -32.95
CA SER A 18 -34.46 6.14 -32.32
C SER A 18 -34.11 6.94 -31.05
N LYS A 19 -34.37 6.37 -29.89
CA LYS A 19 -33.78 6.84 -28.65
C LYS A 19 -32.29 6.49 -28.72
N GLY A 20 -31.45 7.47 -28.91
CA GLY A 20 -30.01 7.39 -28.76
C GLY A 20 -29.62 6.88 -27.38
N PRO A 21 -28.37 6.43 -27.19
CA PRO A 21 -27.92 5.90 -25.93
C PRO A 21 -28.13 6.96 -24.82
N VAL A 22 -28.86 6.54 -23.78
CA VAL A 22 -29.01 7.33 -22.54
C VAL A 22 -27.62 7.42 -21.94
N ALA A 23 -26.99 8.58 -22.01
CA ALA A 23 -25.81 8.89 -21.24
C ALA A 23 -26.21 8.77 -19.75
N ILE A 24 -25.67 7.77 -19.08
CA ILE A 24 -25.75 7.67 -17.62
C ILE A 24 -24.78 8.74 -17.12
N ASP A 25 -25.34 9.87 -16.73
CA ASP A 25 -24.63 10.93 -16.02
C ASP A 25 -24.27 10.38 -14.64
N ILE A 26 -23.08 9.77 -14.52
CA ILE A 26 -22.50 9.38 -13.24
C ILE A 26 -21.88 10.65 -12.67
N ALA A 27 -22.73 11.52 -12.11
CA ALA A 27 -22.24 12.59 -11.27
C ALA A 27 -21.45 11.96 -10.12
N PRO A 28 -20.17 12.33 -9.91
CA PRO A 28 -19.41 11.83 -8.77
C PRO A 28 -20.10 12.28 -7.48
N THR A 29 -20.57 11.33 -6.69
CA THR A 29 -21.30 11.55 -5.44
C THR A 29 -20.44 12.11 -4.30
N HIS A 30 -19.15 12.37 -4.56
CA HIS A 30 -18.30 13.14 -3.66
C HIS A 30 -17.87 14.45 -4.34
N PRO A 31 -17.97 15.59 -3.63
CA PRO A 31 -17.34 16.80 -4.13
C PRO A 31 -15.85 16.51 -4.34
N LEU A 32 -15.40 16.68 -5.58
CA LEU A 32 -13.97 16.65 -5.93
C LEU A 32 -13.28 17.56 -4.91
N ARG A 33 -12.44 16.95 -4.04
CA ARG A 33 -11.51 17.76 -3.24
C ARG A 33 -10.75 18.60 -4.25
N GLN A 34 -10.86 19.93 -4.11
CA GLN A 34 -10.08 20.87 -4.89
C GLN A 34 -8.64 20.39 -4.94
N GLU A 35 -8.03 20.42 -6.14
CA GLU A 35 -6.62 20.10 -6.30
C GLU A 35 -5.83 20.84 -5.22
N ALA A 36 -5.21 20.11 -4.31
CA ALA A 36 -4.46 20.70 -3.22
C ALA A 36 -3.33 21.55 -3.83
N SER A 37 -3.22 22.79 -3.39
CA SER A 37 -2.14 23.66 -3.86
C SER A 37 -0.79 22.96 -3.58
N PRO A 38 0.27 23.22 -4.39
CA PRO A 38 1.60 22.62 -4.16
C PRO A 38 2.14 22.83 -2.73
N MET A 39 1.67 23.86 -2.03
CA MET A 39 2.02 24.16 -0.64
C MET A 39 1.30 23.27 0.40
N GLU A 40 0.23 22.55 0.00
CA GLU A 40 -0.52 21.65 0.89
C GLU A 40 0.02 20.21 0.87
N ARG A 41 0.77 19.84 -0.16
CA ARG A 41 1.36 18.50 -0.28
C ARG A 41 2.47 18.32 0.76
N LEU A 42 2.43 17.20 1.46
CA LEU A 42 3.46 16.79 2.41
C LEU A 42 3.58 15.26 2.40
N ILE A 43 4.64 14.75 1.82
CA ILE A 43 4.93 13.31 1.75
C ILE A 43 6.17 13.00 2.58
N ILE A 44 6.02 12.09 3.53
CA ILE A 44 7.12 11.54 4.33
C ILE A 44 7.25 10.07 3.99
N THR A 45 8.44 9.62 3.63
CA THR A 45 8.72 8.22 3.32
C THR A 45 9.58 7.58 4.40
N ILE A 46 9.27 6.32 4.74
CA ILE A 46 10.05 5.50 5.68
C ILE A 46 10.38 4.17 5.03
N ASP A 47 11.61 4.04 4.52
CA ASP A 47 12.11 2.84 3.90
C ASP A 47 13.04 2.05 4.83
N GLY A 48 13.34 0.82 4.46
CA GLY A 48 14.29 -0.01 5.18
C GLY A 48 13.93 -1.50 5.17
N PRO A 49 14.83 -2.37 5.67
CA PRO A 49 14.68 -3.82 5.64
C PRO A 49 13.49 -4.34 6.47
N ALA A 50 13.18 -5.62 6.30
CA ALA A 50 12.09 -6.25 7.03
C ALA A 50 12.37 -6.32 8.55
N GLY A 51 11.35 -6.14 9.38
CA GLY A 51 11.46 -6.32 10.84
C GLY A 51 12.08 -5.14 11.62
N THR A 52 12.31 -3.99 10.99
CA THR A 52 12.82 -2.78 11.69
C THR A 52 11.75 -2.01 12.47
N GLY A 53 10.47 -2.39 12.38
CA GLY A 53 9.38 -1.70 13.06
C GLY A 53 8.76 -0.53 12.28
N LYS A 54 9.10 -0.38 10.97
CA LYS A 54 8.64 0.74 10.13
C LYS A 54 7.14 1.00 10.20
N SER A 55 6.30 -0.01 9.98
CA SER A 55 4.84 0.17 9.91
C SER A 55 4.28 0.73 11.23
N THR A 56 4.78 0.24 12.36
CA THR A 56 4.37 0.71 13.69
C THR A 56 4.80 2.15 13.95
N VAL A 57 6.06 2.48 13.60
CA VAL A 57 6.64 3.82 13.74
C VAL A 57 6.00 4.80 12.76
N ALA A 58 5.83 4.42 11.50
CA ALA A 58 5.23 5.27 10.47
C ALA A 58 3.78 5.65 10.81
N ARG A 59 3.00 4.68 11.31
CA ARG A 59 1.64 4.93 11.81
C ARG A 59 1.63 5.91 12.99
N ALA A 60 2.51 5.72 13.97
CA ALA A 60 2.60 6.60 15.13
C ALA A 60 3.03 8.01 14.73
N LEU A 61 4.00 8.13 13.83
CA LEU A 61 4.43 9.42 13.28
C LEU A 61 3.29 10.12 12.54
N ALA A 62 2.58 9.40 11.67
CA ALA A 62 1.41 9.93 10.95
C ALA A 62 0.36 10.47 11.92
N HIS A 63 0.04 9.70 12.96
CA HIS A 63 -0.91 10.11 13.99
C HIS A 63 -0.45 11.38 14.74
N ARG A 64 0.83 11.46 15.16
CA ARG A 64 1.39 12.63 15.86
C ARG A 64 1.36 13.89 15.00
N LEU A 65 1.63 13.74 13.70
CA LEU A 65 1.68 14.85 12.74
C LEU A 65 0.31 15.18 12.11
N GLY A 66 -0.75 14.43 12.41
CA GLY A 66 -2.08 14.61 11.81
C GLY A 66 -2.07 14.36 10.29
N LEU A 67 -1.27 13.38 9.84
CA LEU A 67 -1.15 12.95 8.46
C LEU A 67 -1.86 11.61 8.24
N ASP A 68 -2.23 11.32 6.99
CA ASP A 68 -2.69 9.99 6.61
C ASP A 68 -1.52 8.97 6.62
N PHE A 69 -1.84 7.69 6.73
CA PHE A 69 -0.83 6.62 6.77
C PHE A 69 -1.08 5.59 5.66
N LEU A 70 -0.02 5.19 4.94
CA LEU A 70 -0.08 4.17 3.91
C LEU A 70 0.94 3.04 4.18
N ASP A 71 0.42 1.83 4.47
CA ASP A 71 1.20 0.59 4.54
C ASP A 71 1.27 -0.05 3.15
N THR A 72 2.36 0.19 2.42
CA THR A 72 2.51 -0.40 1.08
C THR A 72 2.79 -1.89 1.13
N GLY A 73 3.37 -2.38 2.21
CA GLY A 73 3.55 -3.81 2.45
C GLY A 73 2.23 -4.57 2.51
N ALA A 74 1.17 -3.94 3.04
CA ALA A 74 -0.17 -4.49 3.03
C ALA A 74 -0.70 -4.70 1.60
N MET A 75 -0.42 -3.79 0.65
CA MET A 75 -0.83 -3.93 -0.75
C MET A 75 -0.23 -5.16 -1.42
N TYR A 76 1.08 -5.40 -1.24
CA TYR A 76 1.74 -6.60 -1.78
C TYR A 76 1.28 -7.89 -1.11
N ARG A 77 0.96 -7.84 0.19
CA ARG A 77 0.36 -8.98 0.90
C ARG A 77 -1.04 -9.28 0.40
N ALA A 78 -1.84 -8.25 0.14
CA ALA A 78 -3.16 -8.42 -0.45
C ALA A 78 -3.09 -9.02 -1.85
N ALA A 79 -2.16 -8.57 -2.69
CA ALA A 79 -1.94 -9.18 -4.00
C ALA A 79 -1.59 -10.67 -3.89
N ALA A 80 -0.73 -11.04 -2.93
CA ALA A 80 -0.40 -12.43 -2.66
C ALA A 80 -1.65 -13.23 -2.19
N ALA A 81 -2.42 -12.69 -1.25
CA ALA A 81 -3.64 -13.32 -0.75
C ALA A 81 -4.67 -13.56 -1.86
N ILE A 82 -4.93 -12.54 -2.68
CA ILE A 82 -5.86 -12.61 -3.82
C ILE A 82 -5.47 -13.76 -4.78
N ALA A 83 -4.19 -13.86 -5.11
CA ALA A 83 -3.72 -14.90 -6.03
C ALA A 83 -3.78 -16.31 -5.41
N ILE A 84 -3.43 -16.46 -4.13
CA ILE A 84 -3.55 -17.71 -3.39
C ILE A 84 -5.02 -18.17 -3.36
N ASP A 85 -5.93 -17.28 -2.99
CA ASP A 85 -7.35 -17.58 -2.85
C ASP A 85 -8.01 -17.89 -4.21
N ALA A 86 -7.45 -17.35 -5.30
CA ALA A 86 -7.84 -17.67 -6.68
C ALA A 86 -7.16 -18.95 -7.25
N GLY A 87 -6.28 -19.60 -6.47
CA GLY A 87 -5.55 -20.81 -6.90
C GLY A 87 -4.58 -20.54 -8.07
N ILE A 88 -3.98 -19.35 -8.13
CA ILE A 88 -3.06 -18.97 -9.21
C ILE A 88 -1.65 -19.37 -8.81
N ASP A 89 -0.95 -20.05 -9.74
CA ASP A 89 0.47 -20.35 -9.57
C ASP A 89 1.27 -19.04 -9.56
N PRO A 90 2.07 -18.78 -8.51
CA PRO A 90 2.93 -17.61 -8.44
C PRO A 90 3.90 -17.44 -9.62
N ALA A 91 4.24 -18.52 -10.33
CA ALA A 91 5.08 -18.49 -11.51
C ALA A 91 4.34 -17.98 -12.76
N ASP A 92 3.00 -18.03 -12.77
CA ASP A 92 2.18 -17.45 -13.86
C ASP A 92 1.98 -15.95 -13.61
N HIS A 93 3.04 -15.18 -13.80
CA HIS A 93 3.05 -13.73 -13.53
C HIS A 93 1.95 -12.99 -14.31
N ALA A 94 1.64 -13.41 -15.54
CA ALA A 94 0.64 -12.72 -16.36
C ALA A 94 -0.76 -12.87 -15.77
N ARG A 95 -1.13 -14.10 -15.40
CA ARG A 95 -2.41 -14.40 -14.78
C ARG A 95 -2.51 -13.80 -13.38
N PHE A 96 -1.39 -13.81 -12.63
CA PHE A 96 -1.29 -13.21 -11.31
C PHE A 96 -1.63 -11.72 -11.36
N VAL A 97 -0.94 -10.97 -12.23
CA VAL A 97 -1.14 -9.52 -12.35
C VAL A 97 -2.58 -9.22 -12.83
N ALA A 98 -3.07 -9.94 -13.83
CA ALA A 98 -4.43 -9.76 -14.34
C ALA A 98 -5.50 -9.99 -13.25
N GLU A 99 -5.32 -10.98 -12.37
CA GLU A 99 -6.24 -11.23 -11.28
C GLU A 99 -6.25 -10.08 -10.25
N VAL A 100 -5.07 -9.58 -9.88
CA VAL A 100 -4.96 -8.46 -8.93
C VAL A 100 -5.51 -7.17 -9.53
N GLU A 101 -5.26 -6.90 -10.82
CA GLU A 101 -5.80 -5.72 -11.52
C GLU A 101 -7.33 -5.75 -11.61
N ARG A 102 -7.92 -6.92 -11.77
CA ARG A 102 -9.38 -7.11 -11.88
C ARG A 102 -10.11 -6.83 -10.55
N ARG A 103 -9.41 -6.92 -9.42
CA ARG A 103 -10.01 -6.73 -8.11
C ARG A 103 -10.06 -5.26 -7.71
N ASP A 104 -11.17 -4.86 -7.11
CA ASP A 104 -11.27 -3.58 -6.42
C ASP A 104 -10.51 -3.66 -5.09
N LEU A 105 -9.23 -3.23 -5.13
CA LEU A 105 -8.35 -3.18 -3.97
C LEU A 105 -8.04 -1.73 -3.64
N HIS A 106 -8.56 -1.25 -2.50
CA HIS A 106 -8.37 0.12 -2.04
C HIS A 106 -8.30 0.23 -0.52
N PHE A 107 -7.77 1.35 -0.01
CA PHE A 107 -7.78 1.67 1.41
C PHE A 107 -9.01 2.50 1.78
N ASP A 108 -9.66 2.11 2.87
CA ASP A 108 -10.58 2.95 3.60
C ASP A 108 -9.79 3.78 4.63
N PHE A 109 -9.65 5.06 4.36
CA PHE A 109 -8.95 6.03 5.22
C PHE A 109 -9.86 6.65 6.29
N ASP A 110 -11.12 6.29 6.36
CA ASP A 110 -12.02 6.71 7.43
C ASP A 110 -11.79 5.91 8.72
N THR A 111 -11.04 4.81 8.62
CA THR A 111 -10.60 3.99 9.77
C THR A 111 -9.18 4.34 10.21
N ASP A 112 -8.83 4.15 11.50
CA ASP A 112 -7.47 4.29 12.03
C ASP A 112 -7.03 2.99 12.73
N PRO A 113 -6.05 2.26 12.18
CA PRO A 113 -5.35 2.51 10.91
C PRO A 113 -6.27 2.34 9.69
N PRO A 114 -5.88 2.92 8.53
CA PRO A 114 -6.58 2.69 7.28
C PRO A 114 -6.72 1.19 7.00
N THR A 115 -7.93 0.77 6.66
CA THR A 115 -8.27 -0.62 6.40
C THR A 115 -8.19 -0.93 4.91
N LEU A 116 -7.45 -1.97 4.53
CA LEU A 116 -7.39 -2.43 3.15
C LEU A 116 -8.60 -3.29 2.84
N LEU A 117 -9.37 -2.87 1.85
CA LEU A 117 -10.56 -3.55 1.36
C LEU A 117 -10.29 -4.22 0.00
N CYS A 118 -10.88 -5.38 -0.20
CA CYS A 118 -10.96 -6.07 -1.48
C CYS A 118 -12.44 -6.38 -1.76
N GLU A 119 -12.97 -5.90 -2.89
CA GLU A 119 -14.41 -6.03 -3.22
C GLU A 119 -15.32 -5.53 -2.06
N GLY A 120 -14.93 -4.42 -1.43
CA GLY A 120 -15.67 -3.83 -0.31
C GLY A 120 -15.55 -4.56 1.03
N GLN A 121 -14.79 -5.64 1.12
CA GLN A 121 -14.59 -6.41 2.35
C GLN A 121 -13.16 -6.28 2.86
N SER A 122 -13.00 -6.19 4.20
CA SER A 122 -11.67 -6.13 4.81
C SER A 122 -10.88 -7.41 4.57
N ILE A 123 -9.69 -7.27 3.94
CA ILE A 123 -8.75 -8.38 3.72
C ILE A 123 -7.66 -8.44 4.81
N MET A 124 -7.72 -7.56 5.81
CA MET A 124 -6.67 -7.40 6.81
C MET A 124 -6.33 -8.69 7.58
N HIS A 125 -7.30 -9.57 7.82
CA HIS A 125 -7.10 -10.84 8.51
C HIS A 125 -6.18 -11.79 7.74
N ARG A 126 -6.24 -11.80 6.38
CA ARG A 126 -5.41 -12.64 5.51
C ARG A 126 -3.94 -12.21 5.44
N LEU A 127 -3.67 -10.90 5.59
CA LEU A 127 -2.36 -10.32 5.27
C LEU A 127 -1.18 -10.89 6.08
N ARG A 128 -1.44 -11.48 7.25
CA ARG A 128 -0.41 -12.00 8.15
C ARG A 128 -0.36 -13.52 8.20
N GLU A 129 -1.17 -14.21 7.42
CA GLU A 129 -1.16 -15.66 7.37
C GLU A 129 0.17 -16.20 6.80
N ALA A 130 0.51 -17.44 7.16
CA ALA A 130 1.82 -18.00 6.88
C ALA A 130 2.09 -18.18 5.37
N ASP A 131 1.07 -18.55 4.60
CA ASP A 131 1.13 -18.71 3.15
C ASP A 131 1.38 -17.36 2.45
N VAL A 132 0.64 -16.31 2.82
CA VAL A 132 0.85 -14.95 2.33
C VAL A 132 2.23 -14.43 2.70
N THR A 133 2.66 -14.68 3.95
CA THR A 133 3.98 -14.23 4.44
C THR A 133 5.13 -14.87 3.66
N ARG A 134 4.99 -16.14 3.24
CA ARG A 134 5.99 -16.84 2.40
C ARG A 134 6.01 -16.31 0.97
N LEU A 135 4.84 -15.96 0.43
CA LEU A 135 4.71 -15.58 -0.98
C LEU A 135 4.96 -14.09 -1.25
N VAL A 136 4.84 -13.21 -0.23
CA VAL A 136 4.91 -11.76 -0.44
C VAL A 136 6.22 -11.28 -1.08
N SER A 137 7.37 -11.91 -0.78
CA SER A 137 8.67 -11.48 -1.32
C SER A 137 8.82 -11.84 -2.80
N PRO A 138 8.54 -13.08 -3.24
CA PRO A 138 8.42 -13.42 -4.66
C PRO A 138 7.43 -12.54 -5.43
N VAL A 139 6.24 -12.33 -4.87
CA VAL A 139 5.20 -11.49 -5.48
C VAL A 139 5.68 -10.05 -5.66
N ALA A 140 6.32 -9.50 -4.64
CA ALA A 140 6.86 -8.15 -4.71
C ALA A 140 8.06 -8.01 -5.68
N ALA A 141 8.57 -9.08 -6.26
CA ALA A 141 9.59 -9.09 -7.30
C ALA A 141 9.01 -9.14 -8.73
N ILE A 142 7.69 -9.27 -8.90
CA ILE A 142 7.04 -9.24 -10.21
C ILE A 142 7.00 -7.81 -10.74
N ASP A 143 7.82 -7.51 -11.74
CA ASP A 143 8.04 -6.15 -12.24
C ASP A 143 6.73 -5.46 -12.66
N LYS A 144 5.86 -6.14 -13.39
CA LYS A 144 4.58 -5.58 -13.84
C LYS A 144 3.65 -5.28 -12.66
N LEU A 145 3.60 -6.15 -11.65
CA LEU A 145 2.82 -5.91 -10.45
C LEU A 145 3.34 -4.66 -9.70
N ARG A 146 4.67 -4.51 -9.60
CA ARG A 146 5.25 -3.33 -8.96
C ARG A 146 4.86 -2.05 -9.66
N GLN A 147 4.92 -2.03 -11.00
CA GLN A 147 4.51 -0.86 -11.78
C GLN A 147 3.05 -0.46 -11.48
N GLU A 148 2.15 -1.43 -11.41
CA GLU A 148 0.74 -1.16 -11.06
C GLU A 148 0.58 -0.70 -9.60
N MET A 149 1.31 -1.30 -8.66
CA MET A 149 1.30 -0.85 -7.26
C MET A 149 1.83 0.58 -7.10
N VAL A 150 2.90 0.94 -7.81
CA VAL A 150 3.44 2.32 -7.81
C VAL A 150 2.40 3.31 -8.33
N LYS A 151 1.69 2.98 -9.41
CA LYS A 151 0.58 3.82 -9.92
C LYS A 151 -0.51 4.02 -8.87
N LYS A 152 -0.98 2.93 -8.24
CA LYS A 152 -1.99 3.00 -7.17
C LYS A 152 -1.51 3.84 -5.98
N GLN A 153 -0.27 3.67 -5.52
CA GLN A 153 0.30 4.45 -4.41
C GLN A 153 0.35 5.94 -4.73
N ARG A 154 0.74 6.31 -5.95
CA ARG A 154 0.73 7.71 -6.41
C ARG A 154 -0.69 8.29 -6.51
N GLN A 155 -1.67 7.50 -6.97
CA GLN A 155 -3.07 7.92 -6.97
C GLN A 155 -3.61 8.14 -5.56
N ILE A 156 -3.24 7.28 -4.60
CA ILE A 156 -3.56 7.47 -3.17
C ILE A 156 -2.97 8.80 -2.67
N ALA A 157 -1.71 9.10 -3.00
CA ALA A 157 -1.08 10.34 -2.56
C ALA A 157 -1.70 11.61 -3.18
N ILE A 158 -2.35 11.50 -4.36
CA ILE A 158 -3.14 12.61 -4.92
C ILE A 158 -4.41 12.84 -4.09
N ALA A 159 -5.10 11.77 -3.70
CA ALA A 159 -6.30 11.86 -2.87
C ALA A 159 -5.98 12.21 -1.40
N HIS A 160 -4.81 11.79 -0.92
CA HIS A 160 -4.29 11.99 0.43
C HIS A 160 -2.94 12.71 0.38
N PRO A 161 -2.93 14.03 0.06
CA PRO A 161 -1.70 14.78 -0.24
C PRO A 161 -0.80 14.98 0.99
N ARG A 162 -1.27 14.70 2.19
CA ARG A 162 -0.54 14.79 3.45
C ARG A 162 -0.37 13.39 4.04
N LEU A 163 0.72 12.71 3.71
CA LEU A 163 0.86 11.27 3.84
C LEU A 163 2.21 10.86 4.44
N VAL A 164 2.20 9.95 5.39
CA VAL A 164 3.35 9.12 5.76
C VAL A 164 3.19 7.76 5.10
N THR A 165 4.18 7.35 4.33
CA THR A 165 4.18 6.04 3.66
C THR A 165 5.40 5.22 4.05
N GLU A 166 5.25 3.89 4.15
CA GLU A 166 6.35 3.00 4.47
C GLU A 166 6.50 1.88 3.43
N GLY A 167 7.76 1.45 3.23
CA GLY A 167 8.04 0.40 2.25
C GLY A 167 9.49 -0.01 2.16
N ARG A 168 9.97 -0.16 0.90
CA ARG A 168 11.35 -0.50 0.53
C ARG A 168 11.96 0.49 -0.45
N ASP A 169 11.12 1.15 -1.20
CA ASP A 169 11.46 1.99 -2.34
C ASP A 169 10.60 3.26 -2.41
N GLN A 170 10.01 3.64 -1.29
CA GLN A 170 9.10 4.79 -1.25
C GLN A 170 9.83 6.09 -1.59
N GLY A 171 10.99 6.33 -0.97
CA GLY A 171 11.79 7.54 -1.18
C GLY A 171 12.71 7.46 -2.41
N SER A 172 12.93 6.28 -2.97
CA SER A 172 13.82 6.13 -4.16
C SER A 172 13.06 6.02 -5.48
N VAL A 173 11.86 5.41 -5.49
CA VAL A 173 11.10 5.10 -6.72
C VAL A 173 9.70 5.71 -6.70
N VAL A 174 8.94 5.52 -5.62
CA VAL A 174 7.53 5.92 -5.59
C VAL A 174 7.39 7.43 -5.48
N PHE A 175 8.05 8.02 -4.49
CA PHE A 175 8.07 9.45 -4.18
C PHE A 175 9.50 9.99 -4.08
N PRO A 176 10.25 10.02 -5.21
CA PRO A 176 11.63 10.53 -5.20
C PRO A 176 11.72 12.01 -4.85
N ASP A 177 10.60 12.71 -4.90
CA ASP A 177 10.39 14.11 -4.52
C ASP A 177 9.70 14.28 -3.15
N ALA A 178 9.71 13.24 -2.30
CA ALA A 178 9.17 13.33 -0.93
C ALA A 178 9.85 14.44 -0.13
N ASP A 179 9.06 15.14 0.71
CA ASP A 179 9.54 16.27 1.51
C ASP A 179 10.54 15.85 2.59
N VAL A 180 10.34 14.65 3.15
CA VAL A 180 11.27 14.02 4.10
C VAL A 180 11.37 12.54 3.81
N LYS A 181 12.60 12.04 3.83
CA LYS A 181 12.87 10.61 3.61
C LYS A 181 13.65 10.05 4.78
N PHE A 182 13.18 8.93 5.31
CA PHE A 182 13.86 8.16 6.32
C PHE A 182 14.26 6.78 5.80
N TYR A 183 15.42 6.32 6.23
CA TYR A 183 15.84 4.94 6.04
C TYR A 183 16.13 4.31 7.40
N MET A 184 15.19 3.48 7.89
CA MET A 184 15.30 2.79 9.17
C MET A 184 16.01 1.45 8.99
N PHE A 185 17.01 1.19 9.82
CA PHE A 185 17.72 -0.09 9.82
C PHE A 185 18.02 -0.58 11.23
N ALA A 186 18.32 -1.85 11.36
CA ALA A 186 18.85 -2.52 12.53
C ALA A 186 19.56 -3.81 12.07
N SER A 187 20.45 -4.37 12.90
CA SER A 187 21.10 -5.64 12.57
C SER A 187 20.09 -6.77 12.36
N ALA A 188 20.43 -7.76 11.55
CA ALA A 188 19.55 -8.93 11.32
C ALA A 188 19.24 -9.65 12.64
N ARG A 189 20.23 -9.73 13.54
CA ARG A 189 20.10 -10.31 14.87
C ARG A 189 19.02 -9.59 15.70
N VAL A 190 19.12 -8.29 15.87
CA VAL A 190 18.13 -7.48 16.61
C VAL A 190 16.72 -7.65 16.03
N ARG A 191 16.60 -7.68 14.71
CA ARG A 191 15.30 -7.88 14.06
C ARG A 191 14.73 -9.28 14.27
N ALA A 192 15.59 -10.30 14.32
CA ALA A 192 15.20 -11.68 14.66
C ALA A 192 14.74 -11.79 16.10
N GLU A 193 15.43 -11.15 17.04
CA GLU A 193 15.03 -11.10 18.45
C GLU A 193 13.69 -10.40 18.64
N ARG A 194 13.49 -9.21 18.02
CA ARG A 194 12.18 -8.53 18.03
C ARG A 194 11.06 -9.41 17.48
N ARG A 195 11.36 -10.19 16.42
CA ARG A 195 10.39 -11.13 15.86
C ARG A 195 10.11 -12.31 16.79
N ALA A 196 11.14 -12.81 17.47
CA ALA A 196 11.00 -13.85 18.50
C ALA A 196 10.12 -13.39 19.66
N ASP A 197 10.30 -12.14 20.12
CA ASP A 197 9.47 -11.55 21.18
C ASP A 197 8.00 -11.42 20.77
N GLN A 198 7.73 -11.03 19.52
CA GLN A 198 6.35 -11.02 18.98
C GLN A 198 5.72 -12.41 18.99
N ILE A 199 6.48 -13.45 18.65
CA ILE A 199 6.02 -14.84 18.66
C ILE A 199 5.84 -15.33 20.11
N ALA A 200 6.73 -14.93 21.01
CA ALA A 200 6.64 -15.24 22.44
C ALA A 200 5.41 -14.58 23.08
N GLY A 201 5.08 -13.35 22.72
CA GLY A 201 3.85 -12.67 23.12
C GLY A 201 2.58 -13.39 22.66
N ALA A 202 2.66 -14.20 21.60
CA ALA A 202 1.60 -15.11 21.13
C ALA A 202 1.67 -16.51 21.81
N GLY A 203 2.48 -16.67 22.87
CA GLY A 203 2.53 -17.89 23.69
C GLY A 203 3.61 -18.91 23.33
N LYS A 204 4.50 -18.62 22.35
CA LYS A 204 5.57 -19.55 21.96
C LYS A 204 6.96 -18.91 22.12
N ARG A 205 7.74 -19.31 23.13
CA ARG A 205 9.16 -18.95 23.23
C ARG A 205 9.99 -19.73 22.21
N LEU A 206 10.85 -19.01 21.48
CA LEU A 206 11.79 -19.60 20.54
C LEU A 206 13.11 -19.95 21.21
N SER A 207 13.73 -21.04 20.77
CA SER A 207 15.10 -21.42 21.11
C SER A 207 16.10 -20.55 20.34
N GLU A 208 17.36 -20.52 20.80
CA GLU A 208 18.44 -19.82 20.10
C GLU A 208 18.60 -20.31 18.65
N ALA A 209 18.48 -21.62 18.41
CA ALA A 209 18.54 -22.18 17.08
C ALA A 209 17.40 -21.69 16.16
N GLU A 210 16.21 -21.47 16.73
CA GLU A 210 15.08 -20.89 15.96
C GLU A 210 15.30 -19.41 15.69
N ILE A 211 15.88 -18.66 16.62
CA ILE A 211 16.24 -17.23 16.43
C ILE A 211 17.30 -17.10 15.33
N LEU A 212 18.34 -17.94 15.31
CA LEU A 212 19.35 -17.96 14.25
C LEU A 212 18.75 -18.27 12.87
N ARG A 213 17.75 -19.16 12.79
CA ARG A 213 17.01 -19.39 11.54
C ARG A 213 16.24 -18.16 11.11
N LEU A 214 15.55 -17.48 12.03
CA LEU A 214 14.86 -16.22 11.73
C LEU A 214 15.83 -15.13 11.23
N GLU A 215 17.01 -15.03 11.84
CA GLU A 215 18.06 -14.11 11.41
C GLU A 215 18.48 -14.38 9.96
N HIS A 216 18.76 -15.64 9.65
CA HIS A 216 19.10 -16.07 8.29
C HIS A 216 17.96 -15.77 7.28
N ASP A 217 16.71 -16.09 7.65
CA ASP A 217 15.55 -15.84 6.78
C ASP A 217 15.34 -14.34 6.55
N ILE A 218 15.55 -13.50 7.56
CA ILE A 218 15.48 -12.04 7.47
C ILE A 218 16.57 -11.52 6.53
N GLN A 219 17.82 -12.01 6.67
CA GLN A 219 18.92 -11.62 5.79
C GLN A 219 18.67 -12.03 4.34
N ALA A 220 18.25 -13.27 4.12
CA ALA A 220 17.93 -13.77 2.78
C ALA A 220 16.83 -12.94 2.10
N ARG A 221 15.86 -12.49 2.88
CA ARG A 221 14.81 -11.60 2.40
C ARG A 221 15.33 -10.22 2.03
N ASP A 222 16.17 -9.62 2.85
CA ASP A 222 16.77 -8.30 2.56
C ASP A 222 17.67 -8.35 1.33
N ASP A 223 18.42 -9.43 1.17
CA ASP A 223 19.22 -9.67 -0.02
C ASP A 223 18.35 -9.78 -1.28
N SER A 224 17.23 -10.50 -1.17
CA SER A 224 16.25 -10.59 -2.25
C SER A 224 15.63 -9.22 -2.57
N ASP A 225 15.21 -8.46 -1.54
CA ASP A 225 14.63 -7.12 -1.71
C ASP A 225 15.63 -6.14 -2.36
N SER A 226 16.94 -6.26 -2.04
CA SER A 226 18.00 -5.40 -2.58
C SER A 226 18.41 -5.75 -4.02
N ARG A 227 18.21 -7.00 -4.45
CA ARG A 227 18.57 -7.47 -5.81
C ARG A 227 17.44 -7.33 -6.83
N ARG A 228 16.28 -6.78 -6.46
CA ARG A 228 15.16 -6.56 -7.40
C ARG A 228 15.56 -5.67 -8.54
N THR A 229 15.11 -6.00 -9.75
CA THR A 229 15.30 -5.19 -10.95
C THR A 229 14.50 -3.88 -10.86
N VAL A 230 13.29 -3.95 -10.33
CA VAL A 230 12.38 -2.80 -10.17
C VAL A 230 12.13 -2.56 -8.68
N GLY A 231 12.40 -1.34 -8.21
CA GLY A 231 12.20 -0.93 -6.82
C GLY A 231 13.03 -1.74 -5.82
N PRO A 232 14.37 -1.81 -5.98
CA PRO A 232 15.23 -2.46 -5.00
C PRO A 232 15.15 -1.76 -3.64
N LEU A 233 15.41 -2.50 -2.58
CA LEU A 233 15.65 -1.91 -1.26
C LEU A 233 16.93 -1.09 -1.31
N THR A 234 16.79 0.23 -1.37
CA THR A 234 17.89 1.18 -1.49
C THR A 234 17.70 2.34 -0.53
N CYS A 235 18.77 2.76 0.14
CA CYS A 235 18.78 3.99 0.92
C CYS A 235 18.98 5.19 -0.01
N PRO A 236 17.99 6.09 -0.19
CA PRO A 236 18.18 7.32 -0.94
C PRO A 236 19.31 8.17 -0.35
N ALA A 237 20.07 8.86 -1.20
CA ALA A 237 21.21 9.68 -0.74
C ALA A 237 20.78 10.85 0.16
N ASP A 238 19.56 11.33 0.00
CA ASP A 238 18.93 12.41 0.74
C ASP A 238 18.05 11.92 1.92
N ALA A 239 18.11 10.62 2.23
CA ALA A 239 17.37 10.07 3.36
C ALA A 239 18.16 10.20 4.67
N GLU A 240 17.46 10.61 5.74
CA GLU A 240 17.97 10.49 7.11
C GLU A 240 18.03 9.02 7.52
N ARG A 241 19.20 8.56 7.93
CA ARG A 241 19.44 7.17 8.34
C ARG A 241 19.24 7.02 9.84
N ILE A 242 18.35 6.13 10.23
CA ILE A 242 18.01 5.87 11.64
C ILE A 242 18.39 4.43 11.98
N ASP A 243 19.45 4.26 12.79
CA ASP A 243 19.74 2.97 13.41
C ASP A 243 18.84 2.78 14.61
N THR A 244 17.97 1.78 14.52
CA THR A 244 17.01 1.48 15.59
C THR A 244 17.47 0.34 16.49
N SER A 245 18.72 -0.14 16.37
CA SER A 245 19.21 -1.33 17.08
C SER A 245 19.04 -1.20 18.59
N ASP A 246 19.43 -0.03 19.15
CA ASP A 246 19.42 0.24 20.59
C ASP A 246 18.30 1.20 21.03
N MET A 247 17.31 1.45 20.14
CA MET A 247 16.23 2.39 20.42
C MET A 247 14.92 1.68 20.73
N GLY A 248 14.23 2.17 21.77
CA GLY A 248 12.84 1.82 22.05
C GLY A 248 11.89 2.52 21.06
N PHE A 249 10.65 2.02 21.01
CA PHE A 249 9.63 2.52 20.08
C PHE A 249 9.44 4.04 20.17
N ASP A 250 9.23 4.60 21.38
CA ASP A 250 8.99 6.04 21.55
C ASP A 250 10.21 6.88 21.16
N GLN A 251 11.43 6.41 21.46
CA GLN A 251 12.67 7.09 21.07
C GLN A 251 12.80 7.20 19.55
N VAL A 252 12.42 6.15 18.81
CA VAL A 252 12.42 6.20 17.34
C VAL A 252 11.42 7.23 16.83
N VAL A 253 10.17 7.18 17.33
CA VAL A 253 9.12 8.12 16.89
C VAL A 253 9.50 9.57 17.22
N ASP A 254 10.04 9.83 18.42
CA ASP A 254 10.52 11.15 18.85
C ASP A 254 11.64 11.67 17.92
N ALA A 255 12.58 10.81 17.56
CA ALA A 255 13.68 11.17 16.66
C ALA A 255 13.18 11.55 15.26
N LEU A 256 12.25 10.77 14.71
CA LEU A 256 11.64 11.06 13.41
C LEU A 256 10.84 12.38 13.45
N GLU A 257 10.01 12.58 14.48
CA GLU A 257 9.19 13.79 14.65
C GLU A 257 10.08 15.05 14.81
N ALA A 258 11.13 14.96 15.60
CA ALA A 258 12.09 16.06 15.77
C ALA A 258 12.79 16.42 14.44
N HIS A 259 13.17 15.40 13.64
CA HIS A 259 13.76 15.63 12.33
C HIS A 259 12.75 16.29 11.36
N VAL A 260 11.52 15.78 11.28
CA VAL A 260 10.46 16.38 10.45
C VAL A 260 10.22 17.82 10.83
N THR A 261 10.12 18.13 12.12
CA THR A 261 9.92 19.49 12.63
C THR A 261 11.09 20.41 12.27
N ARG A 262 12.32 19.92 12.37
CA ARG A 262 13.54 20.68 12.00
C ARG A 262 13.58 21.01 10.51
N VAL A 263 13.19 20.03 9.63
CA VAL A 263 13.26 20.22 8.17
C VAL A 263 12.12 21.07 7.66
N LEU A 264 10.92 20.87 8.18
CA LEU A 264 9.70 21.46 7.62
C LEU A 264 9.19 22.68 8.37
N GLY A 265 9.64 22.89 9.61
CA GLY A 265 9.25 24.05 10.44
C GLY A 265 7.72 24.18 10.53
N SER A 266 7.21 25.36 10.19
CA SER A 266 5.78 25.67 10.26
C SER A 266 4.90 24.92 9.24
N ARG A 267 5.47 24.24 8.23
CA ARG A 267 4.71 23.39 7.28
C ARG A 267 4.07 22.18 7.97
N VAL A 268 4.57 21.80 9.13
CA VAL A 268 4.05 20.73 10.01
C VAL A 268 3.11 21.28 11.07
N VAL A 269 2.50 22.45 10.87
CA VAL A 269 1.52 22.96 11.84
C VAL A 269 0.42 21.92 12.02
N VAL A 270 0.46 21.27 13.16
CA VAL A 270 -0.55 20.36 13.66
C VAL A 270 -1.89 21.08 13.59
N ARG A 271 -2.69 20.82 12.57
CA ARG A 271 -4.11 21.15 12.63
C ARG A 271 -4.64 20.29 13.77
N GLY A 272 -4.95 20.94 14.88
CA GLY A 272 -5.54 20.30 16.04
C GLY A 272 -6.63 19.33 15.59
N ARG A 273 -6.67 18.16 16.21
CA ARG A 273 -7.62 17.08 15.99
C ARG A 273 -8.97 17.65 15.54
N ARG A 274 -9.43 17.34 14.33
CA ARG A 274 -10.85 17.47 14.02
C ARG A 274 -11.53 16.55 15.00
N GLY A 275 -12.18 17.17 16.01
CA GLY A 275 -13.01 16.42 16.93
C GLY A 275 -14.04 15.62 16.13
N ARG A 276 -14.07 14.33 16.35
CA ARG A 276 -15.18 13.47 15.95
C ARG A 276 -16.31 13.64 16.93
#